data_d6fda087a4bd100d5eb3273d7d56c0ae
#
_entry.id   d6fda087a4bd100d5eb3273d7d56c0ae
#
_cell.length_a   1.000
_cell.length_b   1.000
_cell.length_c   1.000
_cell.angle_alpha   90.00
_cell.angle_beta   90.00
_cell.angle_gamma   90.00
#
_symmetry.space_group_name_H-M   'P 1'
#
loop_
_entity.id
_entity.type
_entity.pdbx_description
1 polymer ?
#
loop_
_entity_poly.entity_id
_entity_poly.type
_entity_poly.pdbx_seq_one_letter_code
_entity_poly.pdbx_strand_id
1 'polypeptide(L)'
;GAAKEILEKHPDVSGIMCGNDQIAVGAKTAVNLAGLKTVVIYGVDGSPDIKKELKKADGQIAGTAAQSPINIGKTAAKTAIDMMNGEDYETEIFEEVFMINKDNVEMYGVDGWQ
;
A
#
# COMPACT_ATOMS: atom_id res chain seq x y z
N GLY A 1 2.81 -0.81 20.31
CA GLY A 1 2.12 -1.72 19.39
C GLY A 1 3.06 -2.75 18.81
N ALA A 2 2.56 -3.62 17.92
CA ALA A 2 3.29 -4.78 17.39
C ALA A 2 4.66 -4.45 16.77
N ALA A 3 4.77 -3.36 16.02
CA ALA A 3 6.04 -2.96 15.42
C ALA A 3 7.12 -2.68 16.49
N LYS A 4 6.76 -2.00 17.58
CA LYS A 4 7.69 -1.76 18.68
C LYS A 4 8.20 -3.07 19.30
N GLU A 5 7.31 -4.01 19.56
CA GLU A 5 7.68 -5.32 20.13
C GLU A 5 8.58 -6.12 19.19
N ILE A 6 8.33 -6.09 17.90
CA ILE A 6 9.17 -6.75 16.89
C ILE A 6 10.56 -6.13 16.88
N LEU A 7 10.66 -4.80 16.90
CA LEU A 7 11.95 -4.10 16.88
C LEU A 7 12.75 -4.32 18.16
N GLU A 8 12.09 -4.46 19.31
CA GLU A 8 12.76 -4.82 20.57
C GLU A 8 13.36 -6.22 20.52
N LYS A 9 12.68 -7.17 19.89
CA LYS A 9 13.14 -8.55 19.74
C LYS A 9 14.13 -8.74 18.59
N HIS A 10 14.02 -7.92 17.55
CA HIS A 10 14.79 -8.04 16.33
C HIS A 10 15.33 -6.66 15.89
N PRO A 11 16.28 -6.08 16.64
CA PRO A 11 16.80 -4.74 16.35
C PRO A 11 17.66 -4.67 15.08
N ASP A 12 18.02 -5.83 14.52
CA ASP A 12 18.83 -5.98 13.31
C ASP A 12 17.98 -6.11 12.02
N VAL A 13 16.67 -5.96 12.10
CA VAL A 13 15.79 -6.05 10.96
C VAL A 13 16.15 -4.99 9.89
N SER A 14 16.15 -5.39 8.62
CA SER A 14 16.48 -4.51 7.49
C SER A 14 15.25 -4.03 6.73
N GLY A 15 14.16 -4.76 6.79
CA GLY A 15 12.94 -4.42 6.09
C GLY A 15 11.70 -4.90 6.84
N ILE A 16 10.61 -4.17 6.67
CA ILE A 16 9.30 -4.50 7.25
C ILE A 16 8.28 -4.50 6.12
N MET A 17 7.61 -5.64 5.95
CA MET A 17 6.46 -5.77 5.05
C MET A 17 5.18 -5.67 5.86
N CYS A 18 4.33 -4.74 5.52
CA CYS A 18 3.08 -4.49 6.23
C CYS A 18 1.88 -4.92 5.40
N GLY A 19 0.86 -5.47 6.05
CA GLY A 19 -0.35 -5.96 5.39
C GLY A 19 -1.22 -4.88 4.76
N ASN A 20 -1.05 -3.61 5.20
CA ASN A 20 -1.67 -2.46 4.57
C ASN A 20 -0.87 -1.18 4.85
N ASP A 21 -1.27 -0.08 4.21
CA ASP A 21 -0.57 1.20 4.30
C ASP A 21 -0.67 1.85 5.68
N GLN A 22 -1.78 1.70 6.36
CA GLN A 22 -1.94 2.26 7.72
C GLN A 22 -0.97 1.61 8.70
N ILE A 23 -0.80 0.29 8.59
CA ILE A 23 0.20 -0.43 9.38
C ILE A 23 1.61 0.05 9.02
N ALA A 24 1.89 0.29 7.74
CA ALA A 24 3.19 0.79 7.28
C ALA A 24 3.51 2.17 7.88
N VAL A 25 2.56 3.09 7.87
CA VAL A 25 2.73 4.42 8.49
C VAL A 25 2.96 4.30 10.00
N GLY A 26 2.24 3.41 10.66
CA GLY A 26 2.44 3.12 12.08
C GLY A 26 3.81 2.49 12.37
N ALA A 27 4.26 1.57 11.54
CA ALA A 27 5.58 0.96 11.64
C ALA A 27 6.70 1.99 11.48
N LYS A 28 6.55 2.93 10.56
CA LYS A 28 7.48 4.06 10.38
C LYS A 28 7.67 4.84 11.69
N THR A 29 6.59 5.12 12.39
CA THR A 29 6.66 5.82 13.67
C THR A 29 7.49 5.03 14.69
N ALA A 30 7.27 3.73 14.80
CA ALA A 30 8.03 2.87 15.70
C ALA A 30 9.52 2.81 15.33
N VAL A 31 9.83 2.70 14.04
CA VAL A 31 11.20 2.70 13.51
C VAL A 31 11.92 4.01 13.84
N ASN A 32 11.25 5.15 13.67
CA ASN A 32 11.79 6.46 13.98
C ASN A 32 12.06 6.61 15.49
N LEU A 33 11.14 6.20 16.35
CA LEU A 33 11.31 6.25 17.80
C LEU A 33 12.43 5.34 18.28
N ALA A 34 12.69 4.23 17.61
CA ALA A 34 13.80 3.33 17.88
C ALA A 34 15.15 3.83 17.36
N GLY A 35 15.17 4.93 16.59
CA GLY A 35 16.38 5.50 16.01
C GLY A 35 17.00 4.66 14.88
N LEU A 36 16.22 3.75 14.29
CA LEU A 36 16.66 2.88 13.20
C LEU A 36 16.48 3.59 11.86
N LYS A 37 17.58 3.93 11.18
CA LYS A 37 17.55 4.79 9.98
C LYS A 37 17.68 4.03 8.67
N THR A 38 18.04 2.75 8.72
CA THR A 38 18.29 1.94 7.52
C THR A 38 17.20 0.92 7.21
N VAL A 39 16.17 0.84 8.04
CA VAL A 39 15.03 -0.05 7.83
C VAL A 39 14.15 0.51 6.72
N VAL A 40 13.83 -0.30 5.72
CA VAL A 40 12.87 0.04 4.67
C VAL A 40 11.51 -0.57 4.98
N ILE A 41 10.44 0.14 4.64
CA ILE A 41 9.07 -0.24 4.96
C ILE A 41 8.24 -0.26 3.68
N TYR A 42 7.48 -1.33 3.50
CA TYR A 42 6.54 -1.48 2.39
C TYR A 42 5.13 -1.70 2.93
N GLY A 43 4.16 -1.12 2.23
CA GLY A 43 2.74 -1.29 2.52
C GLY A 43 1.99 -1.96 1.37
N VAL A 44 0.68 -2.02 1.53
CA VAL A 44 -0.27 -2.50 0.52
C VAL A 44 -1.45 -1.53 0.52
N ASP A 45 -1.97 -1.23 -0.60
CA ASP A 45 -3.20 -0.53 -1.00
C ASP A 45 -2.96 0.61 -1.99
N GLY A 46 -1.89 1.39 -1.87
CA GLY A 46 -1.67 2.61 -2.66
C GLY A 46 -2.49 3.79 -2.16
N SER A 47 -2.66 3.91 -0.85
CA SER A 47 -3.44 4.97 -0.22
C SER A 47 -2.83 6.37 -0.40
N PRO A 48 -3.64 7.43 -0.30
CA PRO A 48 -3.11 8.79 -0.31
C PRO A 48 -2.04 9.03 0.78
N ASP A 49 -2.23 8.47 1.96
CA ASP A 49 -1.31 8.67 3.08
C ASP A 49 0.08 8.09 2.81
N ILE A 50 0.16 6.87 2.28
CA ILE A 50 1.47 6.29 1.95
C ILE A 50 2.12 7.01 0.76
N LYS A 51 1.34 7.48 -0.19
CA LYS A 51 1.88 8.26 -1.33
C LYS A 51 2.49 9.57 -0.87
N LYS A 52 1.91 10.23 0.12
CA LYS A 52 2.51 11.43 0.75
C LYS A 52 3.83 11.10 1.42
N GLU A 53 3.91 9.95 2.09
CA GLU A 53 5.16 9.49 2.69
C GLU A 53 6.23 9.18 1.63
N LEU A 54 5.86 8.59 0.50
CA LEU A 54 6.77 8.29 -0.60
C LEU A 54 7.38 9.55 -1.24
N LYS A 55 6.71 10.68 -1.17
CA LYS A 55 7.25 11.96 -1.67
C LYS A 55 8.32 12.56 -0.76
N LYS A 56 8.47 12.10 0.46
CA LYS A 56 9.50 12.57 1.38
C LYS A 56 10.85 11.98 1.00
N ALA A 57 11.85 12.84 0.74
CA ALA A 57 13.16 12.42 0.22
C ALA A 57 13.92 11.48 1.18
N ASP A 58 13.75 11.68 2.48
CA ASP A 58 14.44 10.93 3.54
C ASP A 58 13.55 9.91 4.25
N GLY A 59 12.35 9.68 3.73
CA GLY A 59 11.40 8.74 4.32
C GLY A 59 11.82 7.28 4.14
N GLN A 60 11.55 6.47 5.15
CA GLN A 60 11.87 5.04 5.17
C GLN A 60 10.82 4.16 4.50
N ILE A 61 9.64 4.70 4.21
CA ILE A 61 8.66 4.01 3.39
C ILE A 61 9.17 3.99 1.95
N ALA A 62 9.36 2.78 1.42
CA ALA A 62 10.00 2.57 0.12
C ALA A 62 8.99 2.26 -0.99
N GLY A 63 7.81 1.75 -0.65
CA GLY A 63 6.79 1.44 -1.64
C GLY A 63 5.52 0.89 -1.04
N THR A 64 4.51 0.78 -1.90
CA THR A 64 3.25 0.13 -1.61
C THR A 64 2.80 -0.67 -2.82
N ALA A 65 2.31 -1.89 -2.58
CA ALA A 65 1.64 -2.67 -3.62
C ALA A 65 0.24 -2.09 -3.80
N ALA A 66 0.08 -1.29 -4.83
CA ALA A 66 -1.17 -0.58 -5.08
C ALA A 66 -2.21 -1.52 -5.69
N GLN A 67 -3.38 -1.52 -5.11
CA GLN A 67 -4.59 -2.04 -5.70
C GLN A 67 -5.33 -0.86 -6.35
N SER A 68 -6.13 -1.14 -7.37
CA SER A 68 -6.92 -0.10 -8.03
C SER A 68 -8.38 -0.17 -7.54
N PRO A 69 -8.71 0.40 -6.39
CA PRO A 69 -10.06 0.28 -5.84
C PRO A 69 -11.12 0.90 -6.77
N ILE A 70 -10.75 1.92 -7.53
CA ILE A 70 -11.64 2.52 -8.53
C ILE A 70 -11.96 1.50 -9.64
N ASN A 71 -10.97 0.82 -10.18
CA ASN A 71 -11.17 -0.20 -11.21
C ASN A 71 -11.88 -1.43 -10.66
N ILE A 72 -11.52 -1.86 -9.46
CA ILE A 72 -12.22 -2.96 -8.77
C ILE A 72 -13.70 -2.63 -8.63
N GLY A 73 -14.03 -1.43 -8.18
CA GLY A 73 -15.41 -0.98 -8.03
C GLY A 73 -16.16 -0.93 -9.36
N LYS A 74 -15.53 -0.40 -10.41
CA LYS A 74 -16.12 -0.36 -11.76
C LYS A 74 -16.38 -1.75 -12.32
N THR A 75 -15.40 -2.64 -12.21
CA THR A 75 -15.52 -4.03 -12.69
C THR A 75 -16.60 -4.79 -11.91
N ALA A 76 -16.64 -4.62 -10.59
CA ALA A 76 -17.66 -5.25 -9.76
C ALA A 76 -19.06 -4.78 -10.13
N ALA A 77 -19.26 -3.47 -10.33
CA ALA A 77 -20.55 -2.91 -10.72
C ALA A 77 -20.98 -3.40 -12.12
N LYS A 78 -20.07 -3.39 -13.09
CA LYS A 78 -20.33 -3.90 -14.44
C LYS A 78 -20.72 -5.37 -14.42
N THR A 79 -19.98 -6.18 -13.69
CA THR A 79 -20.29 -7.62 -13.58
C THR A 79 -21.64 -7.86 -12.92
N ALA A 80 -21.97 -7.12 -11.88
CA ALA A 80 -23.29 -7.21 -11.24
C ALA A 80 -24.42 -6.86 -12.21
N ILE A 81 -24.27 -5.84 -13.02
CA ILE A 81 -25.24 -5.44 -14.05
C ILE A 81 -25.38 -6.54 -15.11
N ASP A 82 -24.29 -7.10 -15.59
CA ASP A 82 -24.29 -8.21 -16.56
C ASP A 82 -25.05 -9.43 -16.00
N MET A 83 -24.80 -9.78 -14.73
CA MET A 83 -25.52 -10.86 -14.03
C MET A 83 -27.03 -10.58 -13.96
N MET A 84 -27.42 -9.36 -13.62
CA MET A 84 -28.84 -8.97 -13.52
C MET A 84 -29.54 -9.02 -14.88
N ASN A 85 -28.83 -8.73 -15.96
CA ASN A 85 -29.37 -8.74 -17.32
C ASN A 85 -29.31 -10.13 -17.99
N GLY A 86 -28.81 -11.14 -17.30
CA GLY A 86 -28.68 -12.49 -17.83
C GLY A 86 -27.59 -12.64 -18.90
N GLU A 87 -26.64 -11.70 -18.93
CA GLU A 87 -25.50 -11.73 -19.83
C GLU A 87 -24.38 -12.62 -19.26
N ASP A 88 -23.49 -13.07 -20.14
CA ASP A 88 -22.32 -13.86 -19.76
C ASP A 88 -21.38 -13.01 -18.87
N TYR A 89 -20.83 -13.61 -17.84
CA TYR A 89 -19.85 -12.99 -16.95
C TYR A 89 -18.79 -14.00 -16.50
N GLU A 90 -17.61 -13.50 -16.17
CA GLU A 90 -16.55 -14.31 -15.59
C GLU A 90 -16.80 -14.50 -14.10
N THR A 91 -16.57 -15.71 -13.59
CA THR A 91 -16.73 -16.04 -12.17
C THR A 91 -15.55 -15.59 -11.31
N GLU A 92 -14.39 -15.40 -11.94
CA GLU A 92 -13.18 -14.87 -11.31
C GLU A 92 -12.60 -13.77 -12.19
N ILE A 93 -12.43 -12.58 -11.65
CA ILE A 93 -11.87 -11.43 -12.35
C ILE A 93 -10.75 -10.85 -11.49
N PHE A 94 -9.55 -10.73 -12.06
CA PHE A 94 -8.39 -10.18 -11.37
C PHE A 94 -8.05 -8.80 -11.92
N GLU A 95 -7.90 -7.84 -11.02
CA GLU A 95 -7.30 -6.56 -11.35
C GLU A 95 -5.80 -6.60 -11.06
N GLU A 96 -5.02 -5.96 -11.91
CA GLU A 96 -3.56 -5.91 -11.71
C GLU A 96 -3.19 -5.08 -10.48
N VAL A 97 -2.19 -5.57 -9.75
CA VAL A 97 -1.51 -4.81 -8.71
C VAL A 97 -0.17 -4.33 -9.25
N PHE A 98 0.27 -3.19 -8.77
CA PHE A 98 1.54 -2.61 -9.22
C PHE A 98 2.24 -1.88 -8.07
N MET A 99 3.54 -1.73 -8.18
CA MET A 99 4.32 -1.06 -7.15
C MET A 99 4.31 0.46 -7.37
N ILE A 100 3.92 1.21 -6.35
CA ILE A 100 4.17 2.64 -6.26
C ILE A 100 5.34 2.85 -5.32
N ASN A 101 6.35 3.57 -5.76
CA ASN A 101 7.56 3.88 -5.02
C ASN A 101 7.95 5.35 -5.22
N LYS A 102 9.12 5.74 -4.73
CA LYS A 102 9.61 7.12 -4.84
C LYS A 102 9.81 7.57 -6.30
N ASP A 103 10.13 6.63 -7.19
CA ASP A 103 10.44 6.96 -8.60
C ASP A 103 9.18 7.26 -9.42
N ASN A 104 8.03 6.67 -9.06
CA ASN A 104 6.80 6.77 -9.86
C ASN A 104 5.61 7.42 -9.14
N VAL A 105 5.73 7.74 -7.86
CA VAL A 105 4.61 8.29 -7.06
C VAL A 105 4.01 9.56 -7.67
N GLU A 106 4.82 10.39 -8.31
CA GLU A 106 4.36 11.62 -8.96
C GLU A 106 3.33 11.35 -10.07
N MET A 107 3.42 10.20 -10.74
CA MET A 107 2.50 9.81 -11.81
C MET A 107 1.09 9.52 -11.28
N TYR A 108 0.97 9.15 -10.02
CA TYR A 108 -0.29 8.71 -9.42
C TYR A 108 -0.97 9.78 -8.56
N GLY A 109 -0.28 10.89 -8.29
CA GLY A 109 -0.78 11.91 -7.38
C GLY A 109 -0.88 11.42 -5.94
N VAL A 110 -1.13 12.33 -5.01
CA VAL A 110 -1.15 12.00 -3.57
C VAL A 110 -2.47 12.31 -2.88
N ASP A 111 -3.44 12.86 -3.60
CA ASP A 111 -4.68 13.37 -3.02
C ASP A 111 -5.87 12.40 -3.17
N GLY A 112 -5.67 11.28 -3.83
CA GLY A 112 -6.72 10.29 -4.07
C GLY A 112 -6.19 8.90 -4.32
N TRP A 113 -7.12 7.99 -4.60
CA TRP A 113 -6.85 6.63 -5.03
C TRP A 113 -6.64 6.57 -6.55
N GLN A 114 -6.00 5.55 -7.03
CA GLN A 114 -5.89 5.25 -8.46
C GLN A 114 -6.78 4.11 -8.90
#